data_39fded9e37264b8ddfadb42e2f1281d2
#
_entry.id   39fded9e37264b8ddfadb42e2f1281d2
#
_cell.length_a   1.000
_cell.length_b   1.000
_cell.length_c   1.000
_cell.angle_alpha   90.00
_cell.angle_beta   90.00
_cell.angle_gamma   90.00
#
_symmetry.space_group_name_H-M   'P 1'
#
loop_
_entity.id
_entity.type
_entity.pdbx_description
1 polymer ?
#
loop_
_entity_poly.entity_id
_entity_poly.type
_entity_poly.pdbx_seq_one_letter_code
_entity_poly.pdbx_strand_id
1 'polypeptide(L)'
;VVLPVKSFSRAKSRLAAGLGPWRQELAHAFFLDTLWAVRNTEGVRTVVVVTADPLAASQARTLGALVCPDAPDPDLNDAVRLGAAKCRSVGPEGPVAALTADLPGLRPRELEHVLRAARNHDRAFVADHTGEGTTVLTALTTSGLAPAFGPDSAHRHTSLGAFPIDMPSDCGIRLDVDTPEDLARVALRGVGPYTAALFRLRKARFPAAANPVEGFQDVQSAQGVQSASATASS
;
A
#
# COMPACT_ATOMS: atom_id res chain seq x y z
N VAL A 1 2.45 12.09 -8.46
CA VAL A 1 1.87 10.91 -7.77
C VAL A 1 1.18 11.37 -6.50
N VAL A 2 0.02 10.79 -6.18
CA VAL A 2 -0.77 11.02 -4.97
C VAL A 2 -0.69 9.79 -4.07
N LEU A 3 -0.34 9.97 -2.80
CA LEU A 3 -0.31 8.95 -1.76
C LEU A 3 -1.24 9.35 -0.62
N PRO A 4 -2.46 8.86 -0.54
CA PRO A 4 -3.34 9.04 0.62
C PRO A 4 -2.86 8.17 1.78
N VAL A 5 -2.72 8.75 2.98
CA VAL A 5 -2.21 8.07 4.18
C VAL A 5 -3.16 8.32 5.34
N LYS A 6 -3.83 7.27 5.80
CA LYS A 6 -4.63 7.31 7.02
C LYS A 6 -3.75 7.41 8.26
N SER A 7 -4.29 7.95 9.35
CA SER A 7 -3.57 7.97 10.63
C SER A 7 -3.11 6.55 11.03
N PHE A 8 -1.84 6.42 11.40
CA PHE A 8 -1.25 5.13 11.79
C PHE A 8 -1.93 4.51 13.01
N SER A 9 -2.50 5.33 13.88
CA SER A 9 -3.28 4.85 15.03
C SER A 9 -4.53 4.05 14.62
N ARG A 10 -5.10 4.37 13.46
CA ARG A 10 -6.32 3.74 12.89
C ARG A 10 -6.01 2.74 11.77
N ALA A 11 -4.79 2.78 11.24
CA ALA A 11 -4.39 1.92 10.13
C ALA A 11 -4.25 0.45 10.57
N LYS A 12 -4.48 -0.48 9.63
CA LYS A 12 -4.16 -1.90 9.76
C LYS A 12 -4.83 -2.59 10.96
N SER A 13 -6.11 -2.30 11.20
CA SER A 13 -6.87 -2.93 12.30
C SER A 13 -6.91 -4.46 12.23
N ARG A 14 -6.89 -5.05 11.01
CA ARG A 14 -6.83 -6.50 10.80
C ARG A 14 -5.49 -7.12 11.21
N LEU A 15 -4.39 -6.36 11.16
CA LEU A 15 -3.10 -6.76 11.72
C LEU A 15 -3.07 -6.75 13.25
N ALA A 16 -4.02 -6.07 13.92
CA ALA A 16 -4.02 -5.91 15.37
C ALA A 16 -4.15 -7.22 16.14
N ALA A 17 -4.88 -8.21 15.59
CA ALA A 17 -5.14 -9.49 16.26
C ALA A 17 -3.87 -10.30 16.59
N GLY A 18 -2.77 -10.11 15.80
CA GLY A 18 -1.51 -10.84 16.05
C GLY A 18 -0.32 -9.94 16.42
N LEU A 19 -0.41 -8.63 16.19
CA LEU A 19 0.74 -7.74 16.23
C LEU A 19 0.60 -6.59 17.25
N GLY A 20 -0.56 -6.40 17.86
CA GLY A 20 -0.76 -5.39 18.92
C GLY A 20 -0.29 -3.98 18.53
N PRO A 21 0.46 -3.28 19.43
CA PRO A 21 0.98 -1.94 19.15
C PRO A 21 1.91 -1.85 17.96
N TRP A 22 2.57 -2.96 17.60
CA TRP A 22 3.52 -3.02 16.49
C TRP A 22 2.90 -2.72 15.12
N ARG A 23 1.58 -2.90 14.96
CA ARG A 23 0.87 -2.55 13.72
C ARG A 23 1.08 -1.09 13.29
N GLN A 24 1.21 -0.16 14.25
CA GLN A 24 1.42 1.26 13.93
C GLN A 24 2.82 1.50 13.38
N GLU A 25 3.83 0.86 13.97
CA GLU A 25 5.21 0.92 13.49
C GLU A 25 5.33 0.30 12.10
N LEU A 26 4.62 -0.81 11.84
CA LEU A 26 4.56 -1.44 10.52
C LEU A 26 3.87 -0.53 9.50
N ALA A 27 2.69 0.01 9.81
CA ALA A 27 1.98 0.92 8.92
C ALA A 27 2.85 2.13 8.54
N HIS A 28 3.59 2.66 9.52
CA HIS A 28 4.55 3.73 9.29
C HIS A 28 5.70 3.29 8.39
N ALA A 29 6.31 2.12 8.65
CA ALA A 29 7.39 1.57 7.82
C ALA A 29 6.93 1.28 6.38
N PHE A 30 5.72 0.74 6.19
CA PHE A 30 5.15 0.48 4.87
C PHE A 30 4.96 1.77 4.07
N PHE A 31 4.43 2.81 4.72
CA PHE A 31 4.32 4.13 4.11
C PHE A 31 5.68 4.67 3.66
N LEU A 32 6.70 4.58 4.52
CA LEU A 32 8.04 5.07 4.19
C LEU A 32 8.68 4.28 3.04
N ASP A 33 8.51 2.96 2.99
CA ASP A 33 9.00 2.12 1.89
C ASP A 33 8.27 2.47 0.57
N THR A 34 6.95 2.63 0.63
CA THR A 34 6.15 3.03 -0.55
C THR A 34 6.58 4.41 -1.04
N LEU A 35 6.70 5.39 -0.15
CA LEU A 35 7.13 6.75 -0.49
C LEU A 35 8.54 6.76 -1.06
N TRP A 36 9.46 5.99 -0.45
CA TRP A 36 10.82 5.84 -0.94
C TRP A 36 10.85 5.28 -2.37
N ALA A 37 10.10 4.21 -2.63
CA ALA A 37 10.02 3.61 -3.96
C ALA A 37 9.46 4.59 -5.00
N VAL A 38 8.36 5.29 -4.67
CA VAL A 38 7.76 6.29 -5.54
C VAL A 38 8.72 7.45 -5.84
N ARG A 39 9.45 7.95 -4.83
CA ARG A 39 10.43 9.03 -5.00
C ARG A 39 11.62 8.65 -5.88
N ASN A 40 11.99 7.35 -5.87
CA ASN A 40 13.10 6.82 -6.67
C ASN A 40 12.64 6.25 -8.02
N THR A 41 11.36 6.42 -8.39
CA THR A 41 10.83 5.99 -9.69
C THR A 41 11.13 7.03 -10.75
N GLU A 42 11.71 6.60 -11.87
CA GLU A 42 11.97 7.47 -13.02
C GLU A 42 10.65 8.03 -13.58
N GLY A 43 10.64 9.29 -13.94
CA GLY A 43 9.47 10.00 -14.47
C GLY A 43 8.52 10.55 -13.39
N VAL A 44 8.69 10.22 -12.12
CA VAL A 44 7.93 10.83 -11.01
C VAL A 44 8.60 12.17 -10.63
N ARG A 45 7.94 13.28 -10.97
CA ARG A 45 8.44 14.63 -10.65
C ARG A 45 7.93 15.16 -9.32
N THR A 46 6.68 14.90 -9.03
CA THR A 46 6.00 15.44 -7.82
C THR A 46 5.27 14.33 -7.10
N VAL A 47 5.47 14.24 -5.79
CA VAL A 47 4.71 13.37 -4.90
C VAL A 47 3.93 14.24 -3.92
N VAL A 48 2.63 14.00 -3.83
CA VAL A 48 1.72 14.64 -2.87
C VAL A 48 1.23 13.58 -1.91
N VAL A 49 1.58 13.72 -0.65
CA VAL A 49 1.04 12.91 0.45
C VAL A 49 -0.15 13.62 1.05
N VAL A 50 -1.30 12.95 1.05
CA VAL A 50 -2.55 13.47 1.63
C VAL A 50 -2.77 12.81 2.97
N THR A 51 -2.72 13.56 4.06
CA THR A 51 -2.79 12.97 5.40
C THR A 51 -3.18 13.98 6.48
N ALA A 52 -3.92 13.52 7.49
CA ALA A 52 -4.13 14.20 8.77
C ALA A 52 -3.13 13.76 9.85
N ASP A 53 -2.29 12.75 9.59
CA ASP A 53 -1.33 12.23 10.56
C ASP A 53 -0.07 13.13 10.62
N PRO A 54 0.26 13.73 11.80
CA PRO A 54 1.40 14.64 11.90
C PRO A 54 2.75 13.97 11.65
N LEU A 55 2.91 12.68 12.01
CA LEU A 55 4.14 11.94 11.79
C LEU A 55 4.33 11.65 10.29
N ALA A 56 3.27 11.16 9.63
CA ALA A 56 3.29 10.96 8.17
C ALA A 56 3.61 12.26 7.43
N ALA A 57 2.98 13.38 7.84
CA ALA A 57 3.22 14.69 7.24
C ALA A 57 4.67 15.17 7.42
N SER A 58 5.25 14.98 8.62
CA SER A 58 6.65 15.35 8.90
C SER A 58 7.61 14.51 8.05
N GLN A 59 7.44 13.20 8.04
CA GLN A 59 8.30 12.28 7.27
C GLN A 59 8.18 12.51 5.76
N ALA A 60 6.98 12.77 5.26
CA ALA A 60 6.76 13.09 3.85
C ALA A 60 7.57 14.32 3.42
N ARG A 61 7.56 15.39 4.23
CA ARG A 61 8.35 16.60 3.96
C ARG A 61 9.86 16.30 3.99
N THR A 62 10.33 15.56 4.98
CA THR A 62 11.74 15.14 5.09
C THR A 62 12.21 14.38 3.85
N LEU A 63 11.34 13.53 3.29
CA LEU A 63 11.61 12.78 2.07
C LEU A 63 11.31 13.57 0.78
N GLY A 64 11.04 14.88 0.88
CA GLY A 64 10.87 15.78 -0.27
C GLY A 64 9.53 15.65 -0.97
N ALA A 65 8.50 15.12 -0.32
CA ALA A 65 7.13 15.14 -0.83
C ALA A 65 6.39 16.42 -0.37
N LEU A 66 5.44 16.85 -1.18
CA LEU A 66 4.47 17.86 -0.78
C LEU A 66 3.42 17.20 0.12
N VAL A 67 2.97 17.95 1.13
CA VAL A 67 1.91 17.50 2.03
C VAL A 67 0.65 18.30 1.77
N CYS A 68 -0.45 17.60 1.61
CA CYS A 68 -1.80 18.14 1.57
C CYS A 68 -2.54 17.70 2.84
N PRO A 69 -2.95 18.64 3.72
CA PRO A 69 -3.73 18.27 4.90
C PRO A 69 -5.05 17.60 4.49
N ASP A 70 -5.43 16.57 5.19
CA ASP A 70 -6.66 15.82 4.99
C ASP A 70 -7.63 16.04 6.15
N ALA A 71 -8.90 15.65 5.97
CA ALA A 71 -9.85 15.57 7.07
C ALA A 71 -9.44 14.49 8.10
N PRO A 72 -9.88 14.58 9.36
CA PRO A 72 -9.51 13.59 10.38
C PRO A 72 -9.96 12.16 10.08
N ASP A 73 -11.03 12.00 9.29
CA ASP A 73 -11.58 10.71 8.88
C ASP A 73 -12.03 10.75 7.40
N PRO A 74 -11.07 10.85 6.47
CA PRO A 74 -11.37 11.05 5.07
C PRO A 74 -11.84 9.75 4.42
N ASP A 75 -12.74 9.89 3.45
CA ASP A 75 -12.91 8.88 2.41
C ASP A 75 -11.66 8.81 1.55
N LEU A 76 -11.22 7.59 1.21
CA LEU A 76 -10.01 7.39 0.42
C LEU A 76 -10.09 8.07 -0.95
N ASN A 77 -11.26 8.05 -1.58
CA ASN A 77 -11.46 8.65 -2.89
C ASN A 77 -11.42 10.18 -2.81
N ASP A 78 -11.94 10.76 -1.72
CA ASP A 78 -11.87 12.20 -1.49
C ASP A 78 -10.43 12.66 -1.23
N ALA A 79 -9.67 11.89 -0.46
CA ALA A 79 -8.24 12.14 -0.26
C ALA A 79 -7.47 12.10 -1.60
N VAL A 80 -7.78 11.14 -2.48
CA VAL A 80 -7.18 11.06 -3.82
C VAL A 80 -7.56 12.28 -4.66
N ARG A 81 -8.83 12.70 -4.66
CA ARG A 81 -9.30 13.91 -5.37
C ARG A 81 -8.61 15.17 -4.86
N LEU A 82 -8.47 15.29 -3.54
CA LEU A 82 -7.77 16.40 -2.89
C LEU A 82 -6.29 16.46 -3.31
N GLY A 83 -5.60 15.31 -3.32
CA GLY A 83 -4.22 15.19 -3.78
C GLY A 83 -4.06 15.54 -5.27
N ALA A 84 -4.98 15.11 -6.13
CA ALA A 84 -5.02 15.47 -7.54
C ALA A 84 -5.22 16.99 -7.74
N ALA A 85 -6.12 17.59 -6.97
CA ALA A 85 -6.31 19.05 -6.96
C ALA A 85 -5.02 19.78 -6.52
N LYS A 86 -4.31 19.26 -5.52
CA LYS A 86 -3.02 19.79 -5.10
C LYS A 86 -1.98 19.69 -6.22
N CYS A 87 -1.92 18.60 -6.96
CA CYS A 87 -1.03 18.47 -8.12
C CYS A 87 -1.28 19.58 -9.15
N ARG A 88 -2.55 19.88 -9.46
CA ARG A 88 -2.91 20.99 -10.39
C ARG A 88 -2.46 22.36 -9.88
N SER A 89 -2.48 22.59 -8.57
CA SER A 89 -2.11 23.88 -7.98
C SER A 89 -0.60 24.16 -8.01
N VAL A 90 0.23 23.14 -8.22
CA VAL A 90 1.70 23.25 -8.15
C VAL A 90 2.39 23.00 -9.49
N GLY A 91 1.66 22.67 -10.53
CA GLY A 91 2.21 22.39 -11.86
C GLY A 91 1.16 22.39 -12.95
N PRO A 92 1.58 22.23 -14.21
CA PRO A 92 0.66 22.14 -15.32
C PRO A 92 -0.19 20.86 -15.24
N GLU A 93 -1.36 20.87 -15.89
CA GLU A 93 -2.16 19.67 -16.10
C GLU A 93 -1.32 18.59 -16.79
N GLY A 94 -1.44 17.35 -16.35
CA GLY A 94 -0.67 16.25 -16.90
C GLY A 94 -0.94 14.93 -16.22
N PRO A 95 -0.21 13.88 -16.61
CA PRO A 95 -0.41 12.53 -16.06
C PRO A 95 -0.28 12.47 -14.55
N VAL A 96 -1.17 11.72 -13.94
CA VAL A 96 -1.23 11.51 -12.50
C VAL A 96 -1.41 10.04 -12.18
N ALA A 97 -0.85 9.60 -11.05
CA ALA A 97 -1.13 8.30 -10.47
C ALA A 97 -1.51 8.47 -8.99
N ALA A 98 -2.46 7.70 -8.52
CA ALA A 98 -2.76 7.50 -7.11
C ALA A 98 -2.38 6.07 -6.72
N LEU A 99 -1.67 5.90 -5.59
CA LEU A 99 -1.27 4.60 -5.06
C LEU A 99 -1.74 4.45 -3.63
N THR A 100 -2.05 3.21 -3.23
CA THR A 100 -2.14 2.87 -1.80
C THR A 100 -0.77 3.04 -1.13
N ALA A 101 -0.74 3.42 0.14
CA ALA A 101 0.50 3.78 0.84
C ALA A 101 1.09 2.62 1.67
N ASP A 102 0.70 1.40 1.40
CA ASP A 102 0.98 0.19 2.16
C ASP A 102 1.58 -0.94 1.29
N LEU A 103 2.43 -0.54 0.36
CA LEU A 103 3.14 -1.42 -0.57
C LEU A 103 4.63 -1.55 -0.17
N PRO A 104 4.97 -2.20 0.97
CA PRO A 104 6.35 -2.24 1.45
C PRO A 104 7.31 -3.02 0.53
N GLY A 105 6.78 -3.83 -0.38
CA GLY A 105 7.54 -4.57 -1.40
C GLY A 105 7.70 -3.84 -2.73
N LEU A 106 7.08 -2.67 -2.89
CA LEU A 106 7.12 -1.90 -4.14
C LEU A 106 8.57 -1.58 -4.56
N ARG A 107 8.88 -1.84 -5.81
CA ARG A 107 10.17 -1.47 -6.42
C ARG A 107 10.00 -0.34 -7.44
N PRO A 108 10.93 0.64 -7.51
CA PRO A 108 10.84 1.74 -8.46
C PRO A 108 10.59 1.28 -9.91
N ARG A 109 11.24 0.21 -10.35
CA ARG A 109 11.09 -0.34 -11.72
C ARG A 109 9.68 -0.87 -12.01
N GLU A 110 8.97 -1.40 -11.01
CA GLU A 110 7.60 -1.86 -11.17
C GLU A 110 6.67 -0.67 -11.43
N LEU A 111 6.78 0.38 -10.63
CA LEU A 111 6.01 1.60 -10.84
C LEU A 111 6.38 2.29 -12.17
N GLU A 112 7.65 2.35 -12.52
CA GLU A 112 8.11 2.88 -13.82
C GLU A 112 7.46 2.14 -14.99
N HIS A 113 7.41 0.81 -14.93
CA HIS A 113 6.76 -0.02 -15.96
C HIS A 113 5.27 0.34 -16.08
N VAL A 114 4.56 0.41 -14.96
CA VAL A 114 3.13 0.77 -14.93
C VAL A 114 2.90 2.18 -15.48
N LEU A 115 3.69 3.18 -15.06
CA LEU A 115 3.56 4.55 -15.55
C LEU A 115 3.84 4.66 -17.05
N ARG A 116 4.75 3.83 -17.58
CA ARG A 116 5.04 3.77 -19.02
C ARG A 116 3.87 3.15 -19.79
N ALA A 117 3.35 2.01 -19.33
CA ALA A 117 2.20 1.35 -19.95
C ALA A 117 0.95 2.23 -19.94
N ALA A 118 0.71 2.93 -18.83
CA ALA A 118 -0.45 3.80 -18.65
C ALA A 118 -0.52 4.98 -19.64
N ARG A 119 0.59 5.38 -20.26
CA ARG A 119 0.61 6.49 -21.24
C ARG A 119 -0.25 6.25 -22.48
N ASN A 120 -0.62 5.01 -22.75
CA ASN A 120 -1.44 4.63 -23.90
C ASN A 120 -2.95 4.61 -23.58
N HIS A 121 -3.36 4.98 -22.37
CA HIS A 121 -4.74 4.89 -21.91
C HIS A 121 -5.14 6.17 -21.18
N ASP A 122 -6.36 6.66 -21.40
CA ASP A 122 -6.88 7.82 -20.67
C ASP A 122 -6.85 7.58 -19.16
N ARG A 123 -7.19 6.35 -18.74
CA ARG A 123 -7.08 5.82 -17.39
C ARG A 123 -6.61 4.39 -17.42
N ALA A 124 -5.80 4.03 -16.44
CA ALA A 124 -5.40 2.64 -16.23
C ALA A 124 -5.24 2.35 -14.75
N PHE A 125 -5.27 1.07 -14.38
CA PHE A 125 -5.10 0.65 -12.99
C PHE A 125 -4.32 -0.65 -12.89
N VAL A 126 -3.75 -0.90 -11.70
CA VAL A 126 -3.19 -2.19 -11.31
C VAL A 126 -4.06 -2.75 -10.20
N ALA A 127 -4.55 -3.97 -10.40
CA ALA A 127 -5.28 -4.70 -9.35
C ALA A 127 -4.31 -5.16 -8.25
N ASP A 128 -4.82 -5.33 -7.04
CA ASP A 128 -4.10 -6.00 -5.96
C ASP A 128 -3.80 -7.49 -6.31
N HIS A 129 -3.13 -8.19 -5.41
CA HIS A 129 -2.77 -9.60 -5.64
C HIS A 129 -3.99 -10.54 -5.71
N THR A 130 -5.14 -10.15 -5.15
CA THR A 130 -6.39 -10.91 -5.24
C THR A 130 -7.12 -10.69 -6.55
N GLY A 131 -6.87 -9.56 -7.21
CA GLY A 131 -7.57 -9.12 -8.42
C GLY A 131 -8.88 -8.37 -8.12
N GLU A 132 -9.26 -8.18 -6.87
CA GLU A 132 -10.50 -7.51 -6.44
C GLU A 132 -10.28 -6.03 -6.12
N GLY A 133 -9.19 -5.72 -5.44
CA GLY A 133 -8.79 -4.36 -5.07
C GLY A 133 -7.96 -3.67 -6.15
N THR A 134 -7.54 -2.44 -5.87
CA THR A 134 -6.70 -1.61 -6.74
C THR A 134 -5.59 -1.00 -5.90
N THR A 135 -4.34 -1.20 -6.31
CA THR A 135 -3.18 -0.60 -5.67
C THR A 135 -2.71 0.68 -6.37
N VAL A 136 -2.90 0.77 -7.68
CA VAL A 136 -2.52 1.93 -8.50
C VAL A 136 -3.67 2.31 -9.43
N LEU A 137 -4.00 3.59 -9.48
CA LEU A 137 -4.88 4.19 -10.48
C LEU A 137 -4.15 5.32 -11.19
N THR A 138 -4.20 5.36 -12.52
CA THR A 138 -3.55 6.40 -13.32
C THR A 138 -4.55 7.10 -14.23
N ALA A 139 -4.24 8.34 -14.60
CA ALA A 139 -4.93 9.07 -15.67
C ALA A 139 -3.96 9.99 -16.39
N LEU A 140 -4.25 10.31 -17.65
CA LEU A 140 -3.47 11.27 -18.44
C LEU A 140 -3.63 12.70 -17.95
N THR A 141 -4.72 12.99 -17.22
CA THR A 141 -4.97 14.30 -16.61
C THR A 141 -5.43 14.14 -15.17
N THR A 142 -5.13 15.11 -14.32
CA THR A 142 -5.56 15.09 -12.91
C THR A 142 -7.08 15.15 -12.76
N SER A 143 -7.77 15.82 -13.67
CA SER A 143 -9.23 15.89 -13.72
C SER A 143 -9.88 14.56 -14.14
N GLY A 144 -9.17 13.75 -14.92
CA GLY A 144 -9.64 12.45 -15.40
C GLY A 144 -9.44 11.27 -14.44
N LEU A 145 -8.86 11.46 -13.24
CA LEU A 145 -8.44 10.35 -12.38
C LEU A 145 -9.60 9.46 -11.89
N ALA A 146 -10.79 10.03 -11.63
CA ALA A 146 -12.03 9.32 -11.27
C ALA A 146 -11.82 8.15 -10.28
N PRO A 147 -11.35 8.38 -9.05
CA PRO A 147 -11.05 7.33 -8.08
C PRO A 147 -12.34 6.63 -7.60
N ALA A 148 -12.27 5.29 -7.51
CA ALA A 148 -13.34 4.41 -7.03
C ALA A 148 -12.75 3.27 -6.15
N PHE A 149 -11.77 3.60 -5.30
CA PHE A 149 -11.15 2.67 -4.35
C PHE A 149 -12.14 2.13 -3.31
N GLY A 150 -11.83 0.99 -2.71
CA GLY A 150 -12.62 0.27 -1.73
C GLY A 150 -13.00 -1.13 -2.24
N PRO A 151 -13.97 -1.84 -1.64
CA PRO A 151 -14.36 -3.19 -2.06
C PRO A 151 -14.65 -3.25 -3.56
N ASP A 152 -14.23 -4.32 -4.24
CA ASP A 152 -14.40 -4.55 -5.68
C ASP A 152 -13.91 -3.39 -6.58
N SER A 153 -12.88 -2.67 -6.13
CA SER A 153 -12.41 -1.48 -6.83
C SER A 153 -11.85 -1.78 -8.22
N ALA A 154 -11.28 -2.95 -8.47
CA ALA A 154 -10.82 -3.37 -9.78
C ALA A 154 -11.99 -3.42 -10.79
N HIS A 155 -13.11 -4.03 -10.39
CA HIS A 155 -14.32 -4.06 -11.20
C HIS A 155 -14.91 -2.67 -11.42
N ARG A 156 -14.94 -1.82 -10.38
CA ARG A 156 -15.46 -0.44 -10.50
C ARG A 156 -14.59 0.40 -11.43
N HIS A 157 -13.26 0.31 -11.33
CA HIS A 157 -12.37 1.03 -12.23
C HIS A 157 -12.55 0.57 -13.68
N THR A 158 -12.68 -0.75 -13.90
CA THR A 158 -12.99 -1.30 -15.22
C THR A 158 -14.32 -0.74 -15.77
N SER A 159 -15.39 -0.75 -14.96
CA SER A 159 -16.70 -0.21 -15.32
C SER A 159 -16.68 1.29 -15.64
N LEU A 160 -15.74 2.03 -15.02
CA LEU A 160 -15.49 3.45 -15.33
C LEU A 160 -14.57 3.64 -16.53
N GLY A 161 -14.20 2.57 -17.25
CA GLY A 161 -13.38 2.64 -18.47
C GLY A 161 -11.87 2.74 -18.22
N ALA A 162 -11.37 2.40 -17.03
CA ALA A 162 -9.94 2.29 -16.80
C ALA A 162 -9.40 0.95 -17.33
N PHE A 163 -8.27 0.99 -18.01
CA PHE A 163 -7.61 -0.19 -18.58
C PHE A 163 -6.82 -0.95 -17.51
N PRO A 164 -7.01 -2.26 -17.33
CA PRO A 164 -6.20 -3.05 -16.40
C PRO A 164 -4.79 -3.25 -16.97
N ILE A 165 -3.77 -2.80 -16.24
CA ILE A 165 -2.37 -3.10 -16.55
C ILE A 165 -2.02 -4.41 -15.87
N ASP A 166 -1.68 -5.42 -16.67
CA ASP A 166 -1.28 -6.72 -16.16
C ASP A 166 0.12 -6.67 -15.56
N MET A 167 0.24 -7.18 -14.35
CA MET A 167 1.48 -7.30 -13.59
C MET A 167 1.53 -8.69 -12.93
N PRO A 168 2.72 -9.30 -12.78
CA PRO A 168 2.83 -10.57 -12.05
C PRO A 168 2.15 -10.51 -10.69
N SER A 169 1.39 -11.53 -10.33
CA SER A 169 0.59 -11.55 -9.09
C SER A 169 1.41 -11.40 -7.82
N ASP A 170 2.69 -11.76 -7.89
CA ASP A 170 3.64 -11.73 -6.79
C ASP A 170 4.54 -10.48 -6.77
N CYS A 171 4.36 -9.53 -7.69
CA CYS A 171 5.17 -8.30 -7.69
C CYS A 171 4.74 -7.33 -6.57
N GLY A 172 5.70 -6.55 -6.06
CA GLY A 172 5.51 -5.68 -4.90
C GLY A 172 4.44 -4.60 -5.09
N ILE A 173 4.21 -4.17 -6.33
CA ILE A 173 3.18 -3.17 -6.65
C ILE A 173 1.74 -3.68 -6.46
N ARG A 174 1.54 -5.01 -6.39
CA ARG A 174 0.24 -5.65 -6.17
C ARG A 174 0.05 -6.15 -4.72
N LEU A 175 1.10 -6.11 -3.90
CA LEU A 175 1.13 -6.68 -2.55
C LEU A 175 0.94 -5.59 -1.51
N ASP A 176 -0.27 -5.09 -1.37
CA ASP A 176 -0.69 -4.31 -0.21
C ASP A 176 -0.82 -5.22 1.02
N VAL A 177 -0.49 -4.69 2.19
CA VAL A 177 -0.42 -5.48 3.42
C VAL A 177 -1.54 -5.10 4.35
N ASP A 178 -2.62 -5.88 4.38
CA ASP A 178 -3.76 -5.71 5.29
C ASP A 178 -3.84 -6.77 6.37
N THR A 179 -3.33 -7.96 6.10
CA THR A 179 -3.39 -9.13 6.99
C THR A 179 -2.00 -9.64 7.35
N PRO A 180 -1.87 -10.48 8.38
CA PRO A 180 -0.62 -11.18 8.68
C PRO A 180 -0.10 -12.05 7.52
N GLU A 181 -1.00 -12.64 6.76
CA GLU A 181 -0.71 -13.46 5.58
C GLU A 181 -0.08 -12.62 4.47
N ASP A 182 -0.59 -11.39 4.24
CA ASP A 182 0.00 -10.45 3.29
C ASP A 182 1.40 -10.03 3.74
N LEU A 183 1.58 -9.79 5.06
CA LEU A 183 2.89 -9.48 5.63
C LEU A 183 3.88 -10.61 5.39
N ALA A 184 3.48 -11.87 5.60
CA ALA A 184 4.32 -13.02 5.34
C ALA A 184 4.68 -13.13 3.84
N ARG A 185 3.71 -12.94 2.97
CA ARG A 185 3.89 -12.96 1.51
C ARG A 185 4.90 -11.93 1.04
N VAL A 186 4.73 -10.66 1.46
CA VAL A 186 5.65 -9.60 1.05
C VAL A 186 7.04 -9.77 1.67
N ALA A 187 7.14 -10.31 2.89
CA ALA A 187 8.43 -10.58 3.55
C ALA A 187 9.26 -11.61 2.78
N LEU A 188 8.63 -12.66 2.23
CA LEU A 188 9.30 -13.66 1.36
C LEU A 188 9.81 -13.04 0.06
N ARG A 189 9.08 -12.08 -0.50
CA ARG A 189 9.45 -11.38 -1.73
C ARG A 189 10.54 -10.32 -1.50
N GLY A 190 10.63 -9.82 -0.28
CA GLY A 190 11.53 -8.76 0.15
C GLY A 190 10.82 -7.41 0.25
N VAL A 191 11.03 -6.79 1.39
CA VAL A 191 10.50 -5.47 1.75
C VAL A 191 11.53 -4.36 1.52
N GLY A 192 11.09 -3.13 1.56
CA GLY A 192 11.94 -1.96 1.47
C GLY A 192 12.79 -1.73 2.73
N PRO A 193 13.66 -0.70 2.70
CA PRO A 193 14.67 -0.48 3.72
C PRO A 193 14.10 -0.21 5.12
N TYR A 194 12.95 0.47 5.21
CA TYR A 194 12.35 0.85 6.51
C TYR A 194 11.72 -0.36 7.20
N THR A 195 10.93 -1.15 6.48
CA THR A 195 10.36 -2.40 7.03
C THR A 195 11.45 -3.41 7.36
N ALA A 196 12.48 -3.56 6.51
CA ALA A 196 13.62 -4.42 6.80
C ALA A 196 14.39 -3.98 8.05
N ALA A 197 14.55 -2.66 8.27
CA ALA A 197 15.18 -2.14 9.47
C ALA A 197 14.32 -2.45 10.72
N LEU A 198 13.03 -2.28 10.64
CA LEU A 198 12.09 -2.59 11.73
C LEU A 198 12.15 -4.09 12.11
N PHE A 199 12.19 -4.99 11.14
CA PHE A 199 12.32 -6.43 11.37
C PHE A 199 13.65 -6.76 12.07
N ARG A 200 14.78 -6.15 11.65
CA ARG A 200 16.09 -6.35 12.30
C ARG A 200 16.08 -5.87 13.75
N LEU A 201 15.54 -4.70 14.03
CA LEU A 201 15.43 -4.14 15.37
C LEU A 201 14.61 -5.04 16.29
N ARG A 202 13.51 -5.60 15.79
CA ARG A 202 12.68 -6.52 16.57
C ARG A 202 13.39 -7.84 16.86
N LYS A 203 14.03 -8.44 15.88
CA LYS A 203 14.84 -9.67 16.08
C LYS A 203 15.93 -9.47 17.13
N ALA A 204 16.60 -8.31 17.12
CA ALA A 204 17.61 -7.97 18.11
C ALA A 204 17.02 -7.78 19.52
N ARG A 205 15.81 -7.22 19.64
CA ARG A 205 15.14 -6.91 20.91
C ARG A 205 14.41 -8.11 21.52
N PHE A 206 13.98 -9.08 20.69
CA PHE A 206 13.24 -10.28 21.07
C PHE A 206 13.78 -11.51 20.33
N PRO A 207 14.98 -12.01 20.69
CA PRO A 207 15.63 -13.11 19.95
C PRO A 207 14.83 -14.42 19.97
N ALA A 208 14.00 -14.67 20.98
CA ALA A 208 13.12 -15.84 21.08
C ALA A 208 11.81 -15.70 20.27
N ALA A 209 11.47 -14.51 19.80
CA ALA A 209 10.34 -14.22 18.90
C ALA A 209 10.81 -14.05 17.45
N ALA A 210 11.81 -14.85 17.06
CA ALA A 210 12.48 -14.76 15.79
C ALA A 210 11.59 -15.21 14.65
N ASN A 211 11.17 -14.31 13.87
CA ASN A 211 10.43 -14.38 12.61
C ASN A 211 8.93 -14.15 12.77
N PRO A 212 8.42 -13.00 12.32
CA PRO A 212 6.97 -12.85 12.21
C PRO A 212 6.36 -13.91 11.27
N VAL A 213 7.16 -14.56 10.42
CA VAL A 213 6.75 -15.64 9.51
C VAL A 213 6.71 -17.01 10.21
N GLU A 214 7.63 -17.31 11.13
CA GLU A 214 7.68 -18.62 11.83
C GLU A 214 6.60 -18.73 12.92
N GLY A 215 6.29 -17.65 13.64
CA GLY A 215 5.19 -17.65 14.63
C GLY A 215 3.79 -17.89 14.05
N PHE A 216 3.60 -17.71 12.73
CA PHE A 216 2.34 -18.00 12.05
C PHE A 216 2.20 -19.47 11.62
N GLN A 217 3.29 -20.18 11.36
CA GLN A 217 3.25 -21.61 11.05
C GLN A 217 2.84 -22.45 12.26
N ASP A 218 3.26 -22.06 13.47
CA ASP A 218 2.89 -22.77 14.69
C ASP A 218 1.41 -22.63 15.06
N VAL A 219 0.78 -21.47 14.75
CA VAL A 219 -0.66 -21.26 15.01
C VAL A 219 -1.55 -22.08 14.07
N GLN A 220 -1.15 -22.25 12.80
CA GLN A 220 -1.89 -23.11 11.87
C GLN A 220 -1.74 -24.59 12.22
N SER A 221 -0.57 -25.01 12.70
CA SER A 221 -0.35 -26.39 13.17
C SER A 221 -1.19 -26.72 14.41
N ALA A 222 -1.39 -25.77 15.32
CA ALA A 222 -2.21 -25.94 16.52
C ALA A 222 -3.73 -25.99 16.23
N GLN A 223 -4.20 -25.28 15.20
CA GLN A 223 -5.63 -25.32 14.81
C GLN A 223 -5.98 -26.55 13.97
N GLY A 224 -5.04 -27.10 13.20
CA GLY A 224 -5.22 -28.34 12.44
C GLY A 224 -5.36 -29.59 13.30
N VAL A 225 -4.80 -29.61 14.50
CA VAL A 225 -4.86 -30.76 15.42
C VAL A 225 -6.19 -30.84 16.18
N GLN A 226 -6.88 -29.70 16.39
CA GLN A 226 -8.18 -29.70 17.08
C GLN A 226 -9.36 -30.15 16.21
N SER A 227 -9.23 -30.06 14.88
CA SER A 227 -10.30 -30.52 13.97
C SER A 227 -10.26 -32.03 13.67
N ALA A 228 -9.14 -32.70 13.94
CA ALA A 228 -8.98 -34.13 13.67
C ALA A 228 -9.46 -35.06 14.82
N SER A 229 -9.68 -34.49 16.02
CA SER A 229 -10.12 -35.30 17.20
C SER A 229 -11.62 -35.35 17.42
N ALA A 230 -12.43 -34.68 16.58
CA ALA A 230 -13.90 -34.61 16.74
C ALA A 230 -14.67 -35.65 15.87
N THR A 231 -13.99 -36.44 15.05
CA THR A 231 -14.65 -37.41 14.14
C THR A 231 -14.40 -38.90 14.46
N ALA A 232 -13.88 -39.22 15.66
CA ALA A 232 -13.63 -40.58 16.09
C ALA A 232 -14.40 -40.91 17.37
N SER A 233 -15.73 -40.71 17.40
CA SER A 233 -16.65 -41.29 18.38
C SER A 233 -18.09 -41.15 17.90
N SER A 234 -18.51 -42.08 17.06
CA SER A 234 -19.90 -42.50 16.89
C SER A 234 -19.91 -43.86 16.20
#